data_a4211b9dd6b0edc8b86748e8c4a8abeb
#
_entry.id   a4211b9dd6b0edc8b86748e8c4a8abeb
#
_cell.length_a   1.000
_cell.length_b   1.000
_cell.length_c   1.000
_cell.angle_alpha   90.00
_cell.angle_beta   90.00
_cell.angle_gamma   90.00
#
_symmetry.space_group_name_H-M   'P 1'
#
loop_
_entity.id
_entity.type
_entity.pdbx_description
1 polymer ?
#
loop_
_entity_poly.entity_id
_entity_poly.type
_entity_poly.pdbx_seq_one_letter_code
_entity_poly.pdbx_strand_id
1 'polypeptide(L)'
;MADLLLDTGAWVALLDRREREHLRCVQALQGFSGRLISTEAVLTETLWLMSGLHDGPRRCAEFVRRGAVTLVPISPKALSRAVDLMEQYRNVPMDFADATLVVLGEDLNLDGVFTLDRRGFGVYRLPGRRPFQIVP
;
A
#
# COMPACT_ATOMS: atom_id res chain seq x y z
N MET A 1 -9.73 8.98 -13.33
CA MET A 1 -8.70 9.06 -12.25
C MET A 1 -7.84 7.82 -12.26
N ALA A 2 -6.56 8.01 -12.06
CA ALA A 2 -5.63 6.89 -12.00
C ALA A 2 -5.87 6.06 -10.73
N ASP A 3 -5.52 4.78 -10.81
CA ASP A 3 -5.55 3.90 -9.66
C ASP A 3 -4.47 4.29 -8.65
N LEU A 4 -4.64 3.91 -7.40
CA LEU A 4 -3.68 4.15 -6.32
C LEU A 4 -3.20 2.85 -5.72
N LEU A 5 -1.90 2.78 -5.46
CA LEU A 5 -1.34 1.71 -4.63
C LEU A 5 -1.79 1.93 -3.19
N LEU A 6 -2.09 0.85 -2.46
CA LEU A 6 -2.54 0.95 -1.07
C LEU A 6 -1.51 0.33 -0.13
N ASP A 7 -0.98 1.15 0.76
CA ASP A 7 -0.01 0.75 1.77
C ASP A 7 -0.69 0.34 3.09
N THR A 8 0.02 -0.39 3.93
CA THR A 8 -0.48 -0.99 5.16
C THR A 8 -1.08 0.00 6.14
N GLY A 9 -0.35 1.05 6.51
CA GLY A 9 -0.81 2.02 7.51
C GLY A 9 -2.08 2.75 7.08
N ALA A 10 -2.17 3.11 5.80
CA ALA A 10 -3.36 3.75 5.24
C ALA A 10 -4.54 2.77 5.21
N TRP A 11 -4.30 1.50 4.89
CA TRP A 11 -5.33 0.47 4.90
C TRP A 11 -5.91 0.28 6.30
N VAL A 12 -5.05 0.16 7.31
CA VAL A 12 -5.49 0.08 8.71
C VAL A 12 -6.29 1.32 9.10
N ALA A 13 -5.83 2.51 8.73
CA ALA A 13 -6.52 3.76 9.04
C ALA A 13 -7.92 3.85 8.41
N LEU A 14 -8.09 3.29 7.20
CA LEU A 14 -9.40 3.23 6.56
C LEU A 14 -10.39 2.36 7.36
N LEU A 15 -9.91 1.27 7.97
CA LEU A 15 -10.76 0.27 8.62
C LEU A 15 -10.88 0.45 10.14
N ASP A 16 -9.93 1.08 10.79
CA ASP A 16 -9.92 1.28 12.23
C ASP A 16 -10.26 2.71 12.61
N ARG A 17 -11.46 2.92 13.14
CA ARG A 17 -11.95 4.24 13.57
C ARG A 17 -11.11 4.87 14.67
N ARG A 18 -10.34 4.07 15.42
CA ARG A 18 -9.50 4.57 16.51
C ARG A 18 -8.18 5.14 16.02
N GLU A 19 -7.81 4.86 14.77
CA GLU A 19 -6.60 5.41 14.19
C GLU A 19 -6.70 6.93 14.05
N ARG A 20 -5.62 7.61 14.41
CA ARG A 20 -5.54 9.07 14.37
C ARG A 20 -5.87 9.64 13.00
N GLU A 21 -5.44 8.95 11.94
CA GLU A 21 -5.60 9.41 10.56
C GLU A 21 -6.85 8.84 9.87
N HIS A 22 -7.74 8.17 10.63
CA HIS A 22 -8.93 7.53 10.06
C HIS A 22 -9.77 8.48 9.21
N LEU A 23 -10.19 9.60 9.77
CA LEU A 23 -11.09 10.55 9.08
C LEU A 23 -10.42 11.13 7.83
N ARG A 24 -9.13 11.44 7.93
CA ARG A 24 -8.36 12.00 6.81
C ARG A 24 -8.28 11.01 5.65
N CYS A 25 -8.03 9.72 5.96
CA CYS A 25 -7.98 8.67 4.94
C CYS A 25 -9.35 8.42 4.32
N VAL A 26 -10.41 8.36 5.14
CA VAL A 26 -11.78 8.18 4.64
C VAL A 26 -12.18 9.34 3.72
N GLN A 27 -11.89 10.57 4.11
CA GLN A 27 -12.23 11.75 3.30
C GLN A 27 -11.49 11.75 1.97
N ALA A 28 -10.21 11.37 1.97
CA ALA A 28 -9.43 11.26 0.75
C ALA A 28 -10.03 10.21 -0.20
N LEU A 29 -10.48 9.09 0.36
CA LEU A 29 -11.09 8.01 -0.43
C LEU A 29 -12.45 8.42 -1.01
N GLN A 30 -13.22 9.22 -0.30
CA GLN A 30 -14.55 9.68 -0.76
C GLN A 30 -14.45 10.46 -2.09
N GLY A 31 -13.38 11.21 -2.29
CA GLY A 31 -13.16 11.96 -3.53
C GLY A 31 -12.50 11.14 -4.64
N PHE A 32 -12.20 9.88 -4.38
CA PHE A 32 -11.44 9.04 -5.29
C PHE A 32 -12.36 8.12 -6.10
N SER A 33 -12.21 8.10 -7.44
CA SER A 33 -13.01 7.28 -8.34
C SER A 33 -12.25 6.13 -9.01
N GLY A 34 -10.94 6.01 -8.77
CA GLY A 34 -10.13 4.90 -9.30
C GLY A 34 -10.23 3.64 -8.44
N ARG A 35 -9.30 2.73 -8.63
CA ARG A 35 -9.19 1.50 -7.86
C ARG A 35 -8.00 1.58 -6.90
N LEU A 36 -8.16 0.95 -5.74
CA LEU A 36 -7.04 0.70 -4.83
C LEU A 36 -6.42 -0.65 -5.20
N ILE A 37 -5.12 -0.68 -5.36
CA ILE A 37 -4.38 -1.88 -5.78
C ILE A 37 -3.28 -2.15 -4.75
N SER A 38 -3.15 -3.40 -4.33
CA SER A 38 -2.17 -3.77 -3.32
C SER A 38 -1.63 -5.17 -3.56
N THR A 39 -0.86 -5.67 -2.61
CA THR A 39 -0.21 -6.98 -2.67
C THR A 39 -0.56 -7.82 -1.46
N GLU A 40 -0.34 -9.13 -1.55
CA GLU A 40 -0.54 -10.02 -0.42
C GLU A 40 0.44 -9.75 0.72
N ALA A 41 1.64 -9.24 0.43
CA ALA A 41 2.59 -8.85 1.47
C ALA A 41 2.03 -7.71 2.34
N VAL A 42 1.42 -6.70 1.70
CA VAL A 42 0.73 -5.61 2.40
C VAL A 42 -0.48 -6.15 3.17
N LEU A 43 -1.25 -7.04 2.55
CA LEU A 43 -2.39 -7.69 3.23
C LEU A 43 -1.95 -8.43 4.48
N THR A 44 -0.83 -9.16 4.42
CA THR A 44 -0.30 -9.91 5.57
C THR A 44 -0.03 -8.98 6.75
N GLU A 45 0.64 -7.86 6.52
CA GLU A 45 0.90 -6.87 7.57
C GLU A 45 -0.39 -6.26 8.10
N THR A 46 -1.32 -5.93 7.21
CA THR A 46 -2.60 -5.33 7.57
C THR A 46 -3.41 -6.28 8.46
N LEU A 47 -3.50 -7.56 8.09
CA LEU A 47 -4.19 -8.57 8.88
C LEU A 47 -3.56 -8.71 10.27
N TRP A 48 -2.23 -8.70 10.34
CA TRP A 48 -1.52 -8.81 11.61
C TRP A 48 -1.82 -7.62 12.51
N LEU A 49 -1.75 -6.41 11.97
CA LEU A 49 -2.03 -5.19 12.74
C LEU A 49 -3.48 -5.12 13.20
N MET A 50 -4.41 -5.69 12.43
CA MET A 50 -5.83 -5.71 12.79
C MET A 50 -6.23 -6.91 13.65
N SER A 51 -5.32 -7.82 13.94
CA SER A 51 -5.61 -9.05 14.67
C SER A 51 -6.10 -8.82 16.11
N GLY A 52 -5.70 -7.70 16.72
CA GLY A 52 -6.13 -7.33 18.07
C GLY A 52 -7.48 -6.61 18.13
N LEU A 53 -8.10 -6.33 17.00
CA LEU A 53 -9.38 -5.64 16.92
C LEU A 53 -10.53 -6.63 16.81
N HIS A 54 -11.69 -6.28 17.38
CA HIS A 54 -12.90 -7.08 17.20
C HIS A 54 -13.24 -7.17 15.71
N ASP A 55 -13.33 -8.39 15.19
CA ASP A 55 -13.57 -8.67 13.78
C ASP A 55 -12.58 -8.00 12.83
N GLY A 56 -11.40 -7.61 13.31
CA GLY A 56 -10.41 -6.90 12.50
C GLY A 56 -10.04 -7.64 11.22
N PRO A 57 -9.52 -8.87 11.30
CA PRO A 57 -9.17 -9.64 10.08
C PRO A 57 -10.36 -9.88 9.15
N ARG A 58 -11.53 -10.14 9.71
CA ARG A 58 -12.76 -10.35 8.92
C ARG A 58 -13.15 -9.09 8.15
N ARG A 59 -13.08 -7.93 8.79
CA ARG A 59 -13.37 -6.64 8.15
C ARG A 59 -12.40 -6.36 7.00
N CYS A 60 -11.13 -6.68 7.20
CA CYS A 60 -10.12 -6.56 6.16
C CYS A 60 -10.42 -7.49 4.99
N ALA A 61 -10.76 -8.76 5.25
CA ALA A 61 -11.12 -9.73 4.21
C ALA A 61 -12.35 -9.29 3.43
N GLU A 62 -13.38 -8.76 4.12
CA GLU A 62 -14.58 -8.24 3.47
C GLU A 62 -14.28 -7.05 2.56
N PHE A 63 -13.37 -6.19 2.96
CA PHE A 63 -12.95 -5.04 2.16
C PHE A 63 -12.38 -5.50 0.80
N VAL A 64 -11.55 -6.54 0.81
CA VAL A 64 -11.02 -7.16 -0.40
C VAL A 64 -12.13 -7.87 -1.18
N ARG A 65 -12.94 -8.68 -0.50
CA ARG A 65 -13.99 -9.47 -1.14
C ARG A 65 -15.01 -8.60 -1.87
N ARG A 66 -15.32 -7.43 -1.33
CA ARG A 66 -16.24 -6.48 -1.95
C ARG A 66 -15.64 -5.73 -3.13
N GLY A 67 -14.37 -5.95 -3.42
CA GLY A 67 -13.69 -5.29 -4.53
C GLY A 67 -13.15 -3.90 -4.21
N ALA A 68 -13.11 -3.50 -2.94
CA ALA A 68 -12.55 -2.21 -2.54
C ALA A 68 -11.05 -2.15 -2.78
N VAL A 69 -10.37 -3.29 -2.72
CA VAL A 69 -8.94 -3.43 -3.02
C VAL A 69 -8.76 -4.59 -3.99
N THR A 70 -7.99 -4.36 -5.04
CA THR A 70 -7.55 -5.43 -5.96
C THR A 70 -6.16 -5.89 -5.53
N LEU A 71 -6.02 -7.19 -5.28
CA LEU A 71 -4.73 -7.79 -4.93
C LEU A 71 -4.05 -8.31 -6.19
N VAL A 72 -2.78 -7.96 -6.37
CA VAL A 72 -1.96 -8.44 -7.48
C VAL A 72 -0.91 -9.42 -6.93
N PRO A 73 -0.89 -10.66 -7.43
CA PRO A 73 0.11 -11.65 -7.00
C PRO A 73 1.52 -11.23 -7.40
N ILE A 74 2.50 -11.65 -6.60
CA ILE A 74 3.90 -11.43 -6.92
C ILE A 74 4.45 -12.62 -7.70
N SER A 75 5.11 -12.34 -8.84
CA SER A 75 5.81 -13.36 -9.63
C SER A 75 7.23 -13.57 -9.09
N PRO A 76 7.91 -14.68 -9.45
CA PRO A 76 9.32 -14.84 -9.11
C PRO A 76 10.20 -13.69 -9.60
N LYS A 77 9.92 -13.15 -10.79
CA LYS A 77 10.64 -11.99 -11.33
C LYS A 77 10.42 -10.75 -10.46
N ALA A 78 9.18 -10.50 -10.07
CA ALA A 78 8.82 -9.38 -9.19
C ALA A 78 9.48 -9.54 -7.81
N LEU A 79 9.55 -10.76 -7.29
CA LEU A 79 10.24 -11.05 -6.03
C LEU A 79 11.72 -10.66 -6.12
N SER A 80 12.42 -11.04 -7.19
CA SER A 80 13.82 -10.68 -7.38
C SER A 80 14.00 -9.16 -7.44
N ARG A 81 13.13 -8.48 -8.16
CA ARG A 81 13.15 -7.01 -8.24
C ARG A 81 12.92 -6.37 -6.87
N ALA A 82 11.97 -6.92 -6.09
CA ALA A 82 11.69 -6.42 -4.74
C ALA A 82 12.92 -6.52 -3.84
N VAL A 83 13.65 -7.64 -3.90
CA VAL A 83 14.87 -7.82 -3.11
C VAL A 83 15.95 -6.83 -3.54
N ASP A 84 16.12 -6.58 -4.83
CA ASP A 84 17.05 -5.55 -5.32
C ASP A 84 16.71 -4.18 -4.75
N LEU A 85 15.44 -3.83 -4.70
CA LEU A 85 14.98 -2.55 -4.11
C LEU A 85 15.27 -2.48 -2.61
N MET A 86 15.03 -3.58 -1.88
CA MET A 86 15.33 -3.62 -0.45
C MET A 86 16.82 -3.38 -0.18
N GLU A 87 17.69 -3.92 -1.01
CA GLU A 87 19.13 -3.69 -0.92
C GLU A 87 19.47 -2.24 -1.25
N GLN A 88 18.88 -1.68 -2.30
CA GLN A 88 19.09 -0.30 -2.71
C GLN A 88 18.68 0.69 -1.63
N TYR A 89 17.54 0.45 -0.96
CA TYR A 89 16.98 1.34 0.04
C TYR A 89 17.18 0.84 1.48
N ARG A 90 18.22 0.02 1.73
CA ARG A 90 18.45 -0.58 3.05
C ARG A 90 18.62 0.47 4.18
N ASN A 91 19.05 1.66 3.84
CA ASN A 91 19.26 2.74 4.81
C ASN A 91 18.00 3.56 5.09
N VAL A 92 16.93 3.35 4.34
CA VAL A 92 15.66 4.08 4.53
C VAL A 92 14.88 3.59 5.76
N PRO A 93 14.73 2.33 6.19
CA PRO A 93 14.82 1.03 5.51
C PRO A 93 13.52 0.66 4.79
N MET A 94 13.64 -0.02 3.67
CA MET A 94 12.51 -0.55 2.92
C MET A 94 12.24 -1.99 3.35
N ASP A 95 11.03 -2.30 3.80
CA ASP A 95 10.65 -3.69 4.06
C ASP A 95 10.09 -4.35 2.79
N PHE A 96 9.78 -5.64 2.89
CA PHE A 96 9.30 -6.39 1.73
C PHE A 96 7.96 -5.87 1.21
N ALA A 97 7.05 -5.53 2.10
CA ALA A 97 5.75 -5.00 1.69
C ALA A 97 5.91 -3.70 0.89
N ASP A 98 6.75 -2.77 1.37
CA ASP A 98 7.08 -1.54 0.64
C ASP A 98 7.64 -1.87 -0.74
N ALA A 99 8.61 -2.79 -0.79
CA ALA A 99 9.25 -3.20 -2.03
C ALA A 99 8.24 -3.74 -3.03
N THR A 100 7.28 -4.57 -2.58
CA THR A 100 6.25 -5.11 -3.47
C THR A 100 5.37 -4.03 -4.07
N LEU A 101 5.07 -2.97 -3.31
CA LEU A 101 4.30 -1.85 -3.83
C LEU A 101 5.09 -1.04 -4.87
N VAL A 102 6.37 -0.83 -4.64
CA VAL A 102 7.22 -0.13 -5.62
C VAL A 102 7.28 -0.93 -6.92
N VAL A 103 7.50 -2.24 -6.84
CA VAL A 103 7.50 -3.12 -8.03
C VAL A 103 6.16 -3.04 -8.75
N LEU A 104 5.07 -3.07 -8.02
CA LEU A 104 3.73 -2.97 -8.60
C LEU A 104 3.54 -1.63 -9.33
N GLY A 105 4.01 -0.55 -8.73
CA GLY A 105 4.01 0.77 -9.37
C GLY A 105 4.82 0.79 -10.65
N GLU A 106 6.00 0.14 -10.66
CA GLU A 106 6.81 -0.01 -11.88
C GLU A 106 6.05 -0.79 -12.96
N ASP A 107 5.51 -1.95 -12.59
CA ASP A 107 4.85 -2.87 -13.54
C ASP A 107 3.57 -2.30 -14.13
N LEU A 108 2.79 -1.59 -13.32
CA LEU A 108 1.50 -1.03 -13.75
C LEU A 108 1.59 0.43 -14.17
N ASN A 109 2.79 1.01 -14.12
CA ASN A 109 3.01 2.44 -14.40
C ASN A 109 2.11 3.34 -13.54
N LEU A 110 2.07 3.03 -12.23
CA LEU A 110 1.33 3.81 -11.24
C LEU A 110 2.31 4.57 -10.36
N ASP A 111 2.11 5.85 -10.19
CA ASP A 111 2.91 6.68 -9.29
C ASP A 111 2.14 7.18 -8.06
N GLY A 112 0.82 7.02 -8.04
CA GLY A 112 0.00 7.38 -6.89
C GLY A 112 0.01 6.30 -5.84
N VAL A 113 0.23 6.67 -4.57
CA VAL A 113 0.22 5.74 -3.45
C VAL A 113 -0.59 6.31 -2.30
N PHE A 114 -1.54 5.52 -1.80
CA PHE A 114 -2.33 5.83 -0.63
C PHE A 114 -1.56 5.31 0.58
N THR A 115 -0.84 6.19 1.24
CA THR A 115 0.09 5.83 2.33
C THR A 115 0.15 6.95 3.38
N LEU A 116 0.45 6.55 4.60
CA LEU A 116 0.80 7.47 5.69
C LEU A 116 2.31 7.56 5.90
N ASP A 117 3.07 6.74 5.17
CA ASP A 117 4.54 6.71 5.28
C ASP A 117 5.19 7.68 4.29
N ARG A 118 5.20 8.96 4.64
CA ARG A 118 5.86 9.99 3.84
C ARG A 118 7.36 9.85 3.85
N ARG A 119 7.92 9.27 4.92
CA ARG A 119 9.36 9.11 5.05
C ARG A 119 9.90 8.10 4.05
N GLY A 120 9.23 6.95 3.90
CA GLY A 120 9.62 5.93 2.92
C GLY A 120 9.27 6.34 1.50
N PHE A 121 7.99 6.51 1.21
CA PHE A 121 7.52 6.82 -0.15
C PHE A 121 7.95 8.20 -0.64
N GLY A 122 8.35 9.09 0.26
CA GLY A 122 8.98 10.35 -0.12
C GLY A 122 10.39 10.19 -0.68
N VAL A 123 11.04 9.05 -0.41
CA VAL A 123 12.42 8.75 -0.87
C VAL A 123 12.43 7.75 -2.02
N TYR A 124 11.54 6.74 -2.00
CA TYR A 124 11.49 5.74 -3.06
C TYR A 124 11.20 6.40 -4.41
N ARG A 125 11.79 5.85 -5.47
CA ARG A 125 11.64 6.41 -6.82
C ARG A 125 11.25 5.31 -7.81
N LEU A 126 10.42 5.68 -8.75
CA LEU A 126 10.09 4.89 -9.94
C LEU A 126 11.19 5.07 -11.01
N PRO A 127 11.20 4.25 -12.08
CA PRO A 127 12.15 4.42 -13.18
C PRO A 127 12.17 5.86 -13.70
N GLY A 128 13.34 6.37 -14.05
CA GLY A 128 13.53 7.76 -14.46
C GLY A 128 13.55 8.73 -13.29
N ARG A 129 13.73 8.22 -12.05
CA ARG A 129 13.74 9.00 -10.81
C ARG A 129 12.42 9.72 -10.54
N ARG A 130 11.31 9.19 -11.06
CA ARG A 130 9.99 9.80 -10.83
C ARG A 130 9.58 9.59 -9.36
N PRO A 131 9.14 10.64 -8.67
CA PRO A 131 8.64 10.50 -7.29
C PRO A 131 7.25 9.86 -7.27
N PHE A 132 6.90 9.28 -6.12
CA PHE A 132 5.52 8.87 -5.86
C PHE A 132 4.66 10.09 -5.51
N GLN A 133 3.41 10.05 -5.92
CA GLN A 133 2.38 11.04 -5.54
C GLN A 133 1.67 10.50 -4.30
N ILE A 134 1.92 11.08 -3.14
CA ILE A 134 1.41 10.60 -1.85
C ILE A 134 0.01 11.14 -1.60
N VAL A 135 -0.91 10.24 -1.26
CA VAL A 135 -2.29 10.53 -0.86
C VAL A 135 -2.53 9.85 0.49
N PRO A 136 -3.17 10.43 1.43
CA PRO A 136 -3.59 11.82 1.56
C PRO A 136 -2.48 12.82 1.82
#